data_97777bf205b62f0a7c5c2233370d4232
#
_entry.id   97777bf205b62f0a7c5c2233370d4232
#
_cell.length_a   1.000
_cell.length_b   1.000
_cell.length_c   1.000
_cell.angle_alpha   90.00
_cell.angle_beta   90.00
_cell.angle_gamma   90.00
#
_symmetry.space_group_name_H-M   'P 1'
#
loop_
_entity.id
_entity.type
_entity.pdbx_description
1 polymer ?
#
loop_
_entity_poly.entity_id
_entity_poly.type
_entity_poly.pdbx_seq_one_letter_code
_entity_poly.pdbx_strand_id
1 'polypeptide(L)'
;IDAIYKALAQMGLESGNLLEPACGIGNFMGMLPDSMRDCKVYGVELDSISGRIARQLYQNSRIAVTGYEKAEIPDSFFDAAVGNVPFGNIKVVDRRYDKHHWLIHDYFLGKTLDKIRPGGVIAFITSKGTMDKESPAVRKYLAQRADLIGAIRLPNTAFKASAGTDVTSDTLF
;
A
#
# COMPACT_ATOMS: atom_id res chain seq x y z
N ILE A 1 0.89 -1.06 -12.21
CA ILE A 1 -0.44 -0.93 -11.59
C ILE A 1 -1.40 -1.94 -12.20
N ASP A 2 -1.56 -1.95 -13.52
CA ASP A 2 -2.48 -2.85 -14.24
C ASP A 2 -2.30 -4.33 -13.87
N ALA A 3 -1.05 -4.81 -13.80
CA ALA A 3 -0.76 -6.19 -13.38
C ALA A 3 -1.23 -6.50 -11.94
N ILE A 4 -1.16 -5.54 -11.04
CA ILE A 4 -1.66 -5.68 -9.66
C ILE A 4 -3.18 -5.85 -9.68
N TYR A 5 -3.90 -4.99 -10.40
CA TYR A 5 -5.35 -5.11 -10.50
C TYR A 5 -5.81 -6.40 -11.18
N LYS A 6 -5.08 -6.86 -12.22
CA LYS A 6 -5.35 -8.16 -12.84
C LYS A 6 -5.18 -9.32 -11.84
N ALA A 7 -4.14 -9.28 -11.02
CA ALA A 7 -3.95 -10.30 -9.98
C ALA A 7 -5.09 -10.26 -8.93
N LEU A 8 -5.48 -9.08 -8.46
CA LEU A 8 -6.59 -8.93 -7.52
C LEU A 8 -7.93 -9.40 -8.11
N ALA A 9 -8.19 -9.14 -9.40
CA ALA A 9 -9.37 -9.65 -10.09
C ALA A 9 -9.38 -11.19 -10.16
N GLN A 10 -8.22 -11.81 -10.43
CA GLN A 10 -8.08 -13.27 -10.42
C GLN A 10 -8.27 -13.86 -9.02
N MET A 11 -7.97 -13.10 -7.96
CA MET A 11 -8.24 -13.46 -6.56
C MET A 11 -9.71 -13.22 -6.15
N GLY A 12 -10.55 -12.70 -7.08
CA GLY A 12 -11.98 -12.50 -6.85
C GLY A 12 -12.38 -11.13 -6.32
N LEU A 13 -11.49 -10.13 -6.33
CA LEU A 13 -11.86 -8.75 -5.95
C LEU A 13 -12.67 -8.10 -7.08
N GLU A 14 -13.96 -7.86 -6.83
CA GLU A 14 -14.88 -7.17 -7.76
C GLU A 14 -15.44 -5.89 -7.13
N SER A 15 -15.63 -5.91 -5.81
CA SER A 15 -16.19 -4.80 -5.03
C SER A 15 -15.66 -4.81 -3.61
N GLY A 16 -15.94 -3.77 -2.84
CA GLY A 16 -15.56 -3.66 -1.45
C GLY A 16 -14.82 -2.36 -1.13
N ASN A 17 -14.22 -2.32 0.05
CA ASN A 17 -13.44 -1.17 0.50
C ASN A 17 -11.97 -1.36 0.12
N LEU A 18 -11.43 -0.47 -0.70
CA LEU A 18 -10.05 -0.48 -1.18
C LEU A 18 -9.24 0.64 -0.54
N LEU A 19 -8.12 0.33 0.08
CA LEU A 19 -7.22 1.31 0.70
C LEU A 19 -5.98 1.57 -0.16
N GLU A 20 -5.63 2.84 -0.34
CA GLU A 20 -4.34 3.29 -0.88
C GLU A 20 -3.67 4.20 0.16
N PRO A 21 -2.76 3.68 1.01
CA PRO A 21 -2.26 4.40 2.19
C PRO A 21 -1.20 5.47 1.90
N ALA A 22 -0.74 5.58 0.66
CA ALA A 22 0.17 6.63 0.16
C ALA A 22 -0.21 6.93 -1.28
N CYS A 23 -1.36 7.60 -1.47
CA CYS A 23 -1.97 7.65 -2.80
C CYS A 23 -1.34 8.67 -3.77
N GLY A 24 -0.51 9.59 -3.29
CA GLY A 24 0.04 10.64 -4.12
C GLY A 24 -1.07 11.43 -4.79
N ILE A 25 -0.99 11.58 -6.10
CA ILE A 25 -2.03 12.21 -6.92
C ILE A 25 -3.14 11.22 -7.35
N GLY A 26 -3.11 9.94 -6.88
CA GLY A 26 -4.13 8.93 -7.13
C GLY A 26 -3.90 8.08 -8.38
N ASN A 27 -2.67 7.71 -8.68
CA ASN A 27 -2.36 6.89 -9.87
C ASN A 27 -3.06 5.51 -9.85
N PHE A 28 -3.15 4.86 -8.68
CA PHE A 28 -3.91 3.61 -8.55
C PHE A 28 -5.41 3.84 -8.73
N MET A 29 -5.94 4.93 -8.17
CA MET A 29 -7.35 5.30 -8.33
C MET A 29 -7.71 5.53 -9.79
N GLY A 30 -6.83 6.22 -10.54
CA GLY A 30 -7.04 6.51 -11.97
C GLY A 30 -6.92 5.29 -12.88
N MET A 31 -6.29 4.23 -12.41
CA MET A 31 -6.14 2.97 -13.15
C MET A 31 -7.04 1.85 -12.62
N LEU A 32 -8.01 2.18 -11.75
CA LEU A 32 -8.98 1.22 -11.26
C LEU A 32 -9.79 0.67 -12.46
N PRO A 33 -9.78 -0.66 -12.69
CA PRO A 33 -10.47 -1.22 -13.85
C PRO A 33 -12.01 -1.15 -13.69
N ASP A 34 -12.72 -1.12 -14.79
CA ASP A 34 -14.19 -1.09 -14.81
C ASP A 34 -14.82 -2.26 -14.04
N SER A 35 -14.17 -3.41 -14.01
CA SER A 35 -14.61 -4.58 -13.23
C SER A 35 -14.61 -4.33 -11.71
N MET A 36 -13.91 -3.31 -11.23
CA MET A 36 -13.80 -2.93 -9.81
C MET A 36 -14.40 -1.54 -9.53
N ARG A 37 -15.17 -0.97 -10.46
CA ARG A 37 -15.76 0.39 -10.32
C ARG A 37 -16.67 0.54 -9.10
N ASP A 38 -17.21 -0.56 -8.60
CA ASP A 38 -18.07 -0.58 -7.42
C ASP A 38 -17.28 -0.61 -6.09
N CYS A 39 -15.92 -0.65 -6.18
CA CYS A 39 -15.07 -0.49 -5.01
C CYS A 39 -15.18 0.93 -4.44
N LYS A 40 -15.28 1.02 -3.11
CA LYS A 40 -15.18 2.29 -2.38
C LYS A 40 -13.72 2.55 -2.06
N VAL A 41 -13.11 3.54 -2.71
CA VAL A 41 -11.69 3.81 -2.58
C VAL A 41 -11.41 4.83 -1.48
N TYR A 42 -10.44 4.51 -0.64
CA TYR A 42 -9.97 5.33 0.48
C TYR A 42 -8.47 5.58 0.28
N GLY A 43 -8.10 6.85 0.22
CA GLY A 43 -6.70 7.27 0.08
C GLY A 43 -6.20 7.98 1.33
N VAL A 44 -4.91 7.85 1.60
CA VAL A 44 -4.19 8.69 2.55
C VAL A 44 -2.99 9.28 1.83
N GLU A 45 -2.76 10.58 2.00
CA GLU A 45 -1.61 11.26 1.41
C GLU A 45 -1.06 12.31 2.37
N LEU A 46 0.25 12.23 2.62
CA LEU A 46 0.94 13.15 3.51
C LEU A 46 1.15 14.53 2.87
N ASP A 47 1.55 14.55 1.58
CA ASP A 47 1.78 15.80 0.88
C ASP A 47 0.46 16.51 0.56
N SER A 48 0.36 17.74 1.04
CA SER A 48 -0.87 18.53 0.93
C SER A 48 -1.23 18.90 -0.51
N ILE A 49 -0.24 19.06 -1.39
CA ILE A 49 -0.46 19.41 -2.80
C ILE A 49 -1.01 18.18 -3.52
N SER A 50 -0.28 17.07 -3.45
CA SER A 50 -0.67 15.80 -4.07
C SER A 50 -2.05 15.32 -3.59
N GLY A 51 -2.29 15.34 -2.28
CA GLY A 51 -3.56 14.93 -1.71
C GLY A 51 -4.73 15.82 -2.12
N ARG A 52 -4.52 17.13 -2.28
CA ARG A 52 -5.55 18.04 -2.80
C ARG A 52 -5.83 17.80 -4.29
N ILE A 53 -4.79 17.52 -5.08
CA ILE A 53 -4.95 17.13 -6.49
C ILE A 53 -5.79 15.85 -6.57
N ALA A 54 -5.43 14.81 -5.80
CA ALA A 54 -6.17 13.55 -5.78
C ALA A 54 -7.64 13.76 -5.41
N ARG A 55 -7.95 14.58 -4.40
CA ARG A 55 -9.34 14.93 -4.02
C ARG A 55 -10.13 15.56 -5.16
N GLN A 56 -9.51 16.40 -5.97
CA GLN A 56 -10.18 17.04 -7.11
C GLN A 56 -10.41 16.07 -8.27
N LEU A 57 -9.45 15.19 -8.53
CA LEU A 57 -9.54 14.20 -9.61
C LEU A 57 -10.53 13.08 -9.28
N TYR A 58 -10.54 12.61 -8.02
CA TYR A 58 -11.32 11.41 -7.61
C TYR A 58 -12.35 11.75 -6.53
N GLN A 59 -13.34 12.56 -6.90
CA GLN A 59 -14.37 13.09 -5.98
C GLN A 59 -15.25 12.01 -5.33
N ASN A 60 -15.34 10.83 -5.93
CA ASN A 60 -16.05 9.69 -5.36
C ASN A 60 -15.19 8.89 -4.35
N SER A 61 -13.90 9.20 -4.22
CA SER A 61 -13.00 8.56 -3.27
C SER A 61 -12.90 9.36 -1.97
N ARG A 62 -12.64 8.68 -0.87
CA ARG A 62 -12.43 9.32 0.44
C ARG A 62 -10.94 9.46 0.69
N ILE A 63 -10.41 10.67 0.52
CA ILE A 63 -8.98 10.94 0.64
C ILE A 63 -8.69 11.79 1.88
N ALA A 64 -7.92 11.24 2.82
CA ALA A 64 -7.40 11.94 3.98
C ALA A 64 -6.03 12.55 3.63
N VAL A 65 -5.92 13.88 3.74
CA VAL A 65 -4.64 14.59 3.54
C VAL A 65 -3.97 14.72 4.90
N THR A 66 -3.20 13.71 5.25
CA THR A 66 -2.53 13.57 6.57
C THR A 66 -1.48 12.46 6.49
N GLY A 67 -0.59 12.38 7.48
CA GLY A 67 0.28 11.21 7.62
C GLY A 67 -0.51 9.94 7.95
N TYR A 68 -0.01 8.80 7.46
CA TYR A 68 -0.67 7.51 7.70
C TYR A 68 -0.77 7.18 9.20
N GLU A 69 0.18 7.67 10.01
CA GLU A 69 0.19 7.51 11.46
C GLU A 69 -0.98 8.22 12.16
N LYS A 70 -1.50 9.30 11.55
CA LYS A 70 -2.61 10.11 12.07
C LYS A 70 -3.95 9.81 11.39
N ALA A 71 -3.95 9.01 10.34
CA ALA A 71 -5.17 8.69 9.61
C ALA A 71 -6.12 7.86 10.49
N GLU A 72 -7.34 8.37 10.68
CA GLU A 72 -8.40 7.70 11.42
C GLU A 72 -9.06 6.64 10.53
N ILE A 73 -8.43 5.46 10.49
CA ILE A 73 -8.83 4.34 9.66
C ILE A 73 -9.18 3.16 10.57
N PRO A 74 -10.38 2.58 10.45
CA PRO A 74 -10.79 1.45 11.28
C PRO A 74 -9.96 0.19 10.99
N ASP A 75 -9.78 -0.65 12.00
CA ASP A 75 -9.18 -1.97 11.85
C ASP A 75 -10.18 -2.93 11.16
N SER A 76 -9.67 -3.94 10.45
CA SER A 76 -10.46 -5.01 9.82
C SER A 76 -11.60 -4.50 8.93
N PHE A 77 -11.36 -3.42 8.21
CA PHE A 77 -12.40 -2.74 7.42
C PHE A 77 -12.24 -2.91 5.90
N PHE A 78 -11.02 -3.04 5.42
CA PHE A 78 -10.76 -3.08 3.99
C PHE A 78 -10.72 -4.50 3.45
N ASP A 79 -11.26 -4.66 2.25
CA ASP A 79 -11.21 -5.90 1.47
C ASP A 79 -9.85 -6.05 0.79
N ALA A 80 -9.28 -4.95 0.34
CA ALA A 80 -7.93 -4.95 -0.20
C ALA A 80 -7.20 -3.62 0.09
N ALA A 81 -5.86 -3.66 0.02
CA ALA A 81 -5.03 -2.48 -0.04
C ALA A 81 -4.05 -2.58 -1.21
N VAL A 82 -3.90 -1.47 -1.93
CA VAL A 82 -2.97 -1.33 -3.05
C VAL A 82 -2.10 -0.10 -2.86
N GLY A 83 -0.95 -0.06 -3.48
CA GLY A 83 -0.14 1.15 -3.48
C GLY A 83 1.32 0.91 -3.76
N ASN A 84 2.01 2.01 -4.06
CA ASN A 84 3.46 2.10 -4.04
C ASN A 84 3.84 2.81 -2.73
N VAL A 85 4.11 2.03 -1.68
CA VAL A 85 4.38 2.60 -0.35
C VAL A 85 5.73 3.31 -0.32
N PRO A 86 5.88 4.37 0.47
CA PRO A 86 7.17 5.05 0.61
C PRO A 86 8.21 4.10 1.18
N PHE A 87 9.44 4.19 0.69
CA PHE A 87 10.57 3.42 1.21
C PHE A 87 11.80 4.30 1.39
N GLY A 88 12.63 3.89 2.33
CA GLY A 88 13.83 4.63 2.72
C GLY A 88 14.22 4.33 4.16
N ASN A 89 15.32 4.94 4.59
CA ASN A 89 15.83 4.79 5.96
C ASN A 89 15.16 5.83 6.90
N ILE A 90 13.82 5.81 6.91
CA ILE A 90 12.97 6.72 7.70
C ILE A 90 12.14 5.87 8.64
N LYS A 91 11.94 6.36 9.86
CA LYS A 91 11.01 5.78 10.85
C LYS A 91 9.82 6.70 11.04
N VAL A 92 8.65 6.13 11.16
CA VAL A 92 7.42 6.83 11.48
C VAL A 92 7.16 6.68 12.98
N VAL A 93 6.71 7.75 13.64
CA VAL A 93 6.33 7.72 15.06
C VAL A 93 4.83 7.41 15.14
N ASP A 94 4.51 6.21 15.60
CA ASP A 94 3.14 5.75 15.82
C ASP A 94 3.14 4.85 17.06
N ARG A 95 2.52 5.33 18.15
CA ARG A 95 2.54 4.67 19.47
C ARG A 95 2.19 3.18 19.44
N ARG A 96 1.31 2.79 18.54
CA ARG A 96 0.89 1.38 18.40
C ARG A 96 2.01 0.50 17.85
N TYR A 97 2.89 1.06 17.02
CA TYR A 97 3.91 0.33 16.27
C TYR A 97 5.35 0.69 16.65
N ASP A 98 5.58 1.73 17.46
CA ASP A 98 6.91 2.25 17.84
C ASP A 98 7.83 1.16 18.44
N LYS A 99 7.25 0.22 19.19
CA LYS A 99 7.99 -0.92 19.77
C LYS A 99 8.73 -1.79 18.75
N HIS A 100 8.34 -1.75 17.50
CA HIS A 100 8.93 -2.56 16.44
C HIS A 100 10.12 -1.89 15.75
N HIS A 101 10.29 -0.57 15.91
CA HIS A 101 11.36 0.23 15.30
C HIS A 101 11.48 0.07 13.78
N TRP A 102 10.36 -0.15 13.11
CA TRP A 102 10.30 -0.42 11.68
C TRP A 102 10.75 0.77 10.83
N LEU A 103 11.34 0.45 9.68
CA LEU A 103 11.48 1.41 8.58
C LEU A 103 10.11 1.69 7.96
N ILE A 104 9.98 2.82 7.28
CA ILE A 104 8.70 3.31 6.76
C ILE A 104 7.96 2.26 5.91
N HIS A 105 8.64 1.56 5.02
CA HIS A 105 8.02 0.53 4.19
C HIS A 105 7.49 -0.67 5.00
N ASP A 106 8.20 -1.09 6.03
CA ASP A 106 7.77 -2.17 6.93
C ASP A 106 6.59 -1.73 7.81
N TYR A 107 6.62 -0.46 8.25
CA TYR A 107 5.53 0.16 8.99
C TYR A 107 4.23 0.18 8.17
N PHE A 108 4.31 0.58 6.89
CA PHE A 108 3.14 0.57 6.01
C PHE A 108 2.55 -0.83 5.86
N LEU A 109 3.38 -1.87 5.66
CA LEU A 109 2.92 -3.26 5.61
C LEU A 109 2.29 -3.69 6.94
N GLY A 110 2.99 -3.49 8.06
CA GLY A 110 2.52 -3.94 9.37
C GLY A 110 1.24 -3.25 9.83
N LYS A 111 1.11 -1.94 9.61
CA LYS A 111 -0.11 -1.19 9.93
C LYS A 111 -1.27 -1.59 9.02
N THR A 112 -1.01 -1.75 7.73
CA THR A 112 -2.08 -2.10 6.78
C THR A 112 -2.66 -3.49 7.07
N LEU A 113 -1.88 -4.45 7.56
CA LEU A 113 -2.43 -5.75 7.98
C LEU A 113 -3.53 -5.61 9.04
N ASP A 114 -3.38 -4.69 9.99
CA ASP A 114 -4.44 -4.45 10.99
C ASP A 114 -5.70 -3.82 10.38
N LYS A 115 -5.58 -3.16 9.22
CA LYS A 115 -6.69 -2.49 8.53
C LYS A 115 -7.46 -3.43 7.60
N ILE A 116 -6.82 -4.50 7.14
CA ILE A 116 -7.42 -5.50 6.26
C ILE A 116 -8.26 -6.47 7.09
N ARG A 117 -9.46 -6.79 6.61
CA ARG A 117 -10.30 -7.82 7.21
C ARG A 117 -9.75 -9.23 6.96
N PRO A 118 -10.11 -10.23 7.76
CA PRO A 118 -9.77 -11.61 7.43
C PRO A 118 -10.24 -12.00 6.03
N GLY A 119 -9.36 -12.63 5.25
CA GLY A 119 -9.59 -12.98 3.85
C GLY A 119 -9.40 -11.83 2.85
N GLY A 120 -9.00 -10.64 3.30
CA GLY A 120 -8.62 -9.54 2.42
C GLY A 120 -7.18 -9.66 1.95
N VAL A 121 -6.77 -8.81 0.99
CA VAL A 121 -5.47 -8.88 0.31
C VAL A 121 -4.74 -7.54 0.37
N ILE A 122 -3.43 -7.58 0.56
CA ILE A 122 -2.52 -6.43 0.36
C ILE A 122 -1.73 -6.68 -0.92
N ALA A 123 -1.66 -5.69 -1.80
CA ALA A 123 -0.86 -5.73 -3.01
C ALA A 123 0.01 -4.46 -3.09
N PHE A 124 1.19 -4.49 -2.48
CA PHE A 124 2.07 -3.33 -2.38
C PHE A 124 3.34 -3.47 -3.20
N ILE A 125 3.70 -2.37 -3.86
CA ILE A 125 5.07 -2.14 -4.32
C ILE A 125 5.84 -1.57 -3.13
N THR A 126 6.93 -2.23 -2.75
CA THR A 126 7.73 -1.89 -1.56
C THR A 126 9.23 -2.04 -1.82
N SER A 127 10.05 -1.63 -0.86
CA SER A 127 11.49 -1.83 -0.93
C SER A 127 11.87 -3.31 -0.94
N LYS A 128 12.87 -3.69 -1.74
CA LYS A 128 13.51 -5.00 -1.64
C LYS A 128 13.98 -5.32 -0.21
N GLY A 129 14.25 -4.28 0.59
CA GLY A 129 14.71 -4.41 1.97
C GLY A 129 13.73 -5.18 2.87
N THR A 130 12.44 -5.21 2.58
CA THR A 130 11.49 -6.02 3.35
C THR A 130 11.82 -7.52 3.25
N MET A 131 12.15 -8.00 2.05
CA MET A 131 12.49 -9.41 1.82
C MET A 131 13.96 -9.73 2.09
N ASP A 132 14.87 -8.81 1.76
CA ASP A 132 16.33 -9.06 1.72
C ASP A 132 17.06 -8.78 3.04
N LYS A 133 16.44 -8.06 4.00
CA LYS A 133 17.16 -7.73 5.26
C LYS A 133 17.53 -8.99 6.07
N GLU A 134 18.68 -8.98 6.69
CA GLU A 134 19.17 -10.09 7.52
C GLU A 134 18.20 -10.39 8.68
N SER A 135 17.79 -9.36 9.40
CA SER A 135 16.84 -9.52 10.51
C SER A 135 15.51 -10.07 10.01
N PRO A 136 15.03 -11.21 10.53
CA PRO A 136 13.75 -11.79 10.15
C PRO A 136 12.55 -11.17 10.88
N ALA A 137 12.78 -10.20 11.78
CA ALA A 137 11.75 -9.71 12.70
C ALA A 137 10.46 -9.23 12.00
N VAL A 138 10.59 -8.44 10.93
CA VAL A 138 9.46 -7.95 10.14
C VAL A 138 8.75 -9.12 9.45
N ARG A 139 9.49 -9.98 8.74
CA ARG A 139 8.91 -11.14 8.04
C ARG A 139 8.17 -12.09 8.99
N LYS A 140 8.73 -12.34 10.18
CA LYS A 140 8.05 -13.12 11.23
C LYS A 140 6.76 -12.46 11.69
N TYR A 141 6.76 -11.14 11.90
CA TYR A 141 5.57 -10.40 12.29
C TYR A 141 4.46 -10.52 11.23
N LEU A 142 4.82 -10.35 9.95
CA LEU A 142 3.89 -10.45 8.83
C LEU A 142 3.34 -11.88 8.71
N ALA A 143 4.23 -12.90 8.71
CA ALA A 143 3.85 -14.31 8.58
C ALA A 143 3.00 -14.87 9.73
N GLN A 144 2.97 -14.21 10.89
CA GLN A 144 2.06 -14.56 11.99
C GLN A 144 0.62 -14.07 11.77
N ARG A 145 0.39 -13.19 10.76
CA ARG A 145 -0.87 -12.48 10.54
C ARG A 145 -1.46 -12.67 9.15
N ALA A 146 -0.62 -13.00 8.17
CA ALA A 146 -1.02 -13.18 6.79
C ALA A 146 -0.10 -14.18 6.09
N ASP A 147 -0.62 -14.82 5.07
CA ASP A 147 0.13 -15.67 4.16
C ASP A 147 0.72 -14.81 3.03
N LEU A 148 1.97 -15.07 2.66
CA LEU A 148 2.58 -14.48 1.47
C LEU A 148 2.09 -15.28 0.24
N ILE A 149 1.17 -14.70 -0.53
CA ILE A 149 0.60 -15.33 -1.73
C ILE A 149 1.60 -15.29 -2.88
N GLY A 150 2.36 -14.19 -3.00
CA GLY A 150 3.35 -14.03 -4.03
C GLY A 150 4.28 -12.85 -3.81
N ALA A 151 5.47 -12.93 -4.38
CA ALA A 151 6.45 -11.84 -4.38
C ALA A 151 7.10 -11.77 -5.76
N ILE A 152 7.11 -10.57 -6.36
CA ILE A 152 7.69 -10.32 -7.68
C ILE A 152 8.73 -9.22 -7.55
N ARG A 153 9.99 -9.54 -7.81
CA ARG A 153 11.07 -8.54 -7.88
C ARG A 153 11.02 -7.80 -9.20
N LEU A 154 10.88 -6.49 -9.11
CA LEU A 154 10.90 -5.62 -10.28
C LEU A 154 12.35 -5.27 -10.65
N PRO A 155 12.66 -5.14 -11.96
CA PRO A 155 13.97 -4.68 -12.39
C PRO A 155 14.24 -3.26 -11.87
N ASN A 156 15.52 -2.91 -11.65
CA ASN A 156 15.91 -1.59 -11.17
C ASN A 156 15.48 -0.44 -12.10
N THR A 157 15.20 -0.75 -13.35
CA THR A 157 14.72 0.22 -14.36
C THR A 157 13.20 0.41 -14.36
N ALA A 158 12.45 -0.32 -13.51
CA ALA A 158 10.98 -0.29 -13.52
C ALA A 158 10.38 1.12 -13.32
N PHE A 159 11.08 1.99 -12.61
CA PHE A 159 10.64 3.36 -12.33
C PHE A 159 11.42 4.44 -13.10
N LYS A 160 12.35 4.04 -13.98
CA LYS A 160 13.20 5.00 -14.71
C LYS A 160 12.39 5.96 -15.58
N ALA A 161 11.40 5.45 -16.29
CA ALA A 161 10.56 6.26 -17.19
C ALA A 161 9.53 7.11 -16.43
N SER A 162 9.03 6.66 -15.27
CA SER A 162 7.94 7.32 -14.54
C SER A 162 8.42 8.21 -13.39
N ALA A 163 9.55 7.88 -12.76
CA ALA A 163 10.07 8.60 -11.59
C ALA A 163 11.55 9.00 -11.72
N GLY A 164 12.21 8.71 -12.84
CA GLY A 164 13.62 9.06 -13.07
C GLY A 164 14.61 8.39 -12.12
N THR A 165 14.22 7.30 -11.47
CA THR A 165 15.05 6.61 -10.46
C THR A 165 15.32 5.16 -10.83
N ASP A 166 16.54 4.71 -10.53
CA ASP A 166 16.96 3.31 -10.64
C ASP A 166 16.88 2.67 -9.25
N VAL A 167 15.80 1.97 -8.96
CA VAL A 167 15.58 1.30 -7.66
C VAL A 167 15.01 -0.09 -7.84
N THR A 168 15.58 -1.07 -7.14
CA THR A 168 15.01 -2.41 -7.07
C THR A 168 13.93 -2.44 -6.00
N SER A 169 12.74 -2.87 -6.37
CA SER A 169 11.58 -2.99 -5.49
C SER A 169 10.91 -4.34 -5.67
N ASP A 170 10.07 -4.70 -4.73
CA ASP A 170 9.27 -5.92 -4.76
C ASP A 170 7.79 -5.56 -4.79
N THR A 171 7.00 -6.32 -5.55
CA THR A 171 5.54 -6.34 -5.39
C THR A 171 5.20 -7.53 -4.53
N LEU A 172 4.54 -7.30 -3.40
CA LEU A 172 4.14 -8.34 -2.45
C LEU A 172 2.61 -8.47 -2.43
N PHE A 173 2.16 -9.70 -2.42
CA PHE A 173 0.74 -10.05 -2.28
C PHE A 173 0.54 -10.93 -1.07
#